data_b0bb04f7a83122f2817a28020be48c98
#
_entry.id   b0bb04f7a83122f2817a28020be48c98
#
_cell.length_a   1.000
_cell.length_b   1.000
_cell.length_c   1.000
_cell.angle_alpha   90.00
_cell.angle_beta   90.00
_cell.angle_gamma   90.00
#
_symmetry.space_group_name_H-M   'P 1'
#
loop_
_entity.id
_entity.type
_entity.pdbx_description
1 polymer ?
#
loop_
_entity_poly.entity_id
_entity_poly.type
_entity_poly.pdbx_seq_one_letter_code
_entity_poly.pdbx_strand_id
1 'polypeptide(L)'
;LQNKDSINFDELKEILGDDYEINLEIAKSLGIPLKIEDNNISIKTSDSIFNNTFCIVDIETTGFSPQTNNIIEIGAIKYRNGKILDKFESYVFAKEIPEKITEITGIDSSMVANAPMIDKVLREFKIFLEDSIFLAHNAIFDFNFINAQLAQTKIPIMKNQVICTLALVRKTIKAQKYGLEFLNGFLDIN
;
A
#
# COMPACT_ATOMS: atom_id res chain seq x y z
N LEU A 1 0.18 9.95 -29.34
CA LEU A 1 -0.18 8.76 -28.51
C LEU A 1 -1.66 8.82 -28.10
N GLN A 2 -2.56 9.04 -29.07
CA GLN A 2 -3.99 9.10 -28.80
C GLN A 2 -4.58 7.68 -28.93
N ASN A 3 -5.09 7.13 -27.83
CA ASN A 3 -5.97 5.94 -27.74
C ASN A 3 -5.36 4.55 -28.00
N LYS A 4 -4.12 4.27 -27.63
CA LYS A 4 -3.68 2.88 -27.47
C LYS A 4 -3.45 2.59 -25.98
N ASP A 5 -4.13 1.58 -25.43
CA ASP A 5 -3.97 1.14 -24.03
C ASP A 5 -2.62 0.43 -23.81
N SER A 6 -1.96 0.02 -24.89
CA SER A 6 -0.64 -0.62 -24.89
C SER A 6 0.16 -0.26 -26.15
N ILE A 7 1.48 -0.37 -26.06
CA ILE A 7 2.44 -0.18 -27.15
C ILE A 7 3.37 -1.41 -27.16
N ASN A 8 3.74 -1.92 -28.34
CA ASN A 8 4.72 -2.99 -28.43
C ASN A 8 6.16 -2.46 -28.35
N PHE A 9 7.14 -3.37 -28.13
CA PHE A 9 8.55 -2.98 -28.00
C PHE A 9 9.12 -2.36 -29.29
N ASP A 10 8.65 -2.77 -30.47
CA ASP A 10 9.15 -2.22 -31.73
C ASP A 10 8.67 -0.77 -31.90
N GLU A 11 7.39 -0.48 -31.61
CA GLU A 11 6.86 0.89 -31.59
C GLU A 11 7.55 1.75 -30.51
N LEU A 12 7.85 1.17 -29.33
CA LEU A 12 8.57 1.88 -28.27
C LEU A 12 9.99 2.25 -28.72
N LYS A 13 10.68 1.32 -29.38
CA LYS A 13 12.01 1.54 -29.92
C LYS A 13 12.03 2.63 -31.01
N GLU A 14 11.01 2.68 -31.86
CA GLU A 14 10.86 3.76 -32.83
C GLU A 14 10.70 5.15 -32.18
N ILE A 15 10.01 5.21 -31.01
CA ILE A 15 9.77 6.46 -30.29
C ILE A 15 10.97 6.91 -29.46
N LEU A 16 11.62 5.97 -28.74
CA LEU A 16 12.66 6.25 -27.75
C LEU A 16 14.08 5.99 -28.26
N GLY A 17 14.23 5.40 -29.45
CA GLY A 17 15.52 5.00 -29.99
C GLY A 17 16.09 3.73 -29.34
N ASP A 18 17.38 3.49 -29.55
CA ASP A 18 18.07 2.28 -29.08
C ASP A 18 18.20 2.25 -27.53
N ASP A 19 18.08 3.38 -26.84
CA ASP A 19 18.15 3.50 -25.38
C ASP A 19 16.81 3.21 -24.67
N TYR A 20 15.80 2.64 -25.36
CA TYR A 20 14.46 2.41 -24.81
C TYR A 20 14.47 1.55 -23.53
N GLU A 21 15.37 0.58 -23.41
CA GLU A 21 15.49 -0.27 -22.20
C GLU A 21 15.92 0.55 -20.98
N ILE A 22 16.89 1.45 -21.16
CA ILE A 22 17.36 2.34 -20.10
C ILE A 22 16.21 3.28 -19.68
N ASN A 23 15.47 3.82 -20.65
CA ASN A 23 14.32 4.68 -20.37
C ASN A 23 13.21 3.93 -19.61
N LEU A 24 12.99 2.64 -19.89
CA LEU A 24 12.06 1.80 -19.13
C LEU A 24 12.53 1.59 -17.69
N GLU A 25 13.81 1.32 -17.47
CA GLU A 25 14.34 1.18 -16.11
C GLU A 25 14.28 2.50 -15.33
N ILE A 26 14.53 3.64 -15.97
CA ILE A 26 14.32 4.96 -15.38
C ILE A 26 12.84 5.14 -15.00
N ALA A 27 11.91 4.84 -15.92
CA ALA A 27 10.48 4.96 -15.67
C ALA A 27 10.04 4.09 -14.47
N LYS A 28 10.49 2.83 -14.38
CA LYS A 28 10.25 1.96 -13.22
C LYS A 28 10.86 2.54 -11.95
N SER A 29 12.08 3.08 -12.02
CA SER A 29 12.76 3.68 -10.86
C SER A 29 12.04 4.93 -10.34
N LEU A 30 11.36 5.66 -11.22
CA LEU A 30 10.51 6.80 -10.89
C LEU A 30 9.12 6.40 -10.38
N GLY A 31 8.83 5.08 -10.31
CA GLY A 31 7.54 4.57 -9.83
C GLY A 31 6.41 4.67 -10.86
N ILE A 32 6.72 4.81 -12.15
CA ILE A 32 5.69 4.74 -13.19
C ILE A 32 5.18 3.31 -13.25
N PRO A 33 3.86 3.09 -13.09
CA PRO A 33 3.27 1.75 -13.00
C PRO A 33 3.20 1.07 -14.36
N LEU A 34 4.33 0.57 -14.84
CA LEU A 34 4.40 -0.15 -16.11
C LEU A 34 3.99 -1.61 -15.93
N LYS A 35 3.19 -2.10 -16.88
CA LYS A 35 2.86 -3.50 -17.08
C LYS A 35 3.52 -3.96 -18.37
N ILE A 36 4.32 -5.02 -18.29
CA ILE A 36 4.99 -5.63 -19.42
C ILE A 36 4.48 -7.06 -19.52
N GLU A 37 3.79 -7.38 -20.61
CA GLU A 37 3.27 -8.72 -20.92
C GLU A 37 3.61 -9.06 -22.36
N ASP A 38 4.22 -10.22 -22.55
CA ASP A 38 4.72 -10.69 -23.84
C ASP A 38 5.60 -9.61 -24.51
N ASN A 39 5.16 -9.04 -25.61
CA ASN A 39 5.88 -7.99 -26.33
C ASN A 39 5.19 -6.61 -26.22
N ASN A 40 4.35 -6.40 -25.19
CA ASN A 40 3.59 -5.17 -25.04
C ASN A 40 3.87 -4.48 -23.71
N ILE A 41 3.85 -3.15 -23.72
CA ILE A 41 3.98 -2.29 -22.55
C ILE A 41 2.72 -1.46 -22.43
N SER A 42 2.15 -1.43 -21.23
CA SER A 42 1.00 -0.61 -20.88
C SER A 42 1.22 0.06 -19.52
N ILE A 43 0.37 1.02 -19.18
CA ILE A 43 0.34 1.59 -17.84
C ILE A 43 -0.70 0.80 -17.03
N LYS A 44 -0.31 0.28 -15.86
CA LYS A 44 -1.22 -0.49 -14.98
C LYS A 44 -2.53 0.23 -14.67
N THR A 45 -2.55 1.56 -14.72
CA THR A 45 -3.76 2.38 -14.50
C THR A 45 -4.80 2.27 -15.62
N SER A 46 -4.44 1.77 -16.80
CA SER A 46 -5.38 1.50 -17.90
C SER A 46 -6.10 0.16 -17.75
N ASP A 47 -5.61 -0.72 -16.88
CA ASP A 47 -6.26 -1.99 -16.60
C ASP A 47 -7.60 -1.79 -15.89
N SER A 48 -8.56 -2.67 -16.20
CA SER A 48 -9.79 -2.75 -15.42
C SER A 48 -9.46 -2.93 -13.93
N ILE A 49 -10.20 -2.25 -13.06
CA ILE A 49 -10.08 -2.38 -11.60
C ILE A 49 -10.15 -3.86 -11.16
N PHE A 50 -10.90 -4.70 -11.87
CA PHE A 50 -11.04 -6.12 -11.57
C PHE A 50 -9.78 -6.93 -11.86
N ASN A 51 -8.89 -6.44 -12.73
CA ASN A 51 -7.64 -7.13 -13.09
C ASN A 51 -6.49 -6.80 -12.15
N ASN A 52 -6.62 -5.76 -11.36
CA ASN A 52 -5.58 -5.35 -10.42
C ASN A 52 -5.66 -6.13 -9.10
N THR A 53 -4.49 -6.41 -8.52
CA THR A 53 -4.39 -6.90 -7.15
C THR A 53 -4.24 -5.72 -6.21
N PHE A 54 -5.14 -5.61 -5.24
CA PHE A 54 -5.09 -4.63 -4.18
C PHE A 54 -4.55 -5.27 -2.91
N CYS A 55 -3.71 -4.57 -2.20
CA CYS A 55 -3.35 -4.87 -0.83
C CYS A 55 -3.98 -3.79 0.05
N ILE A 56 -5.05 -4.17 0.75
CA ILE A 56 -5.77 -3.30 1.69
C ILE A 56 -5.00 -3.38 2.99
N VAL A 57 -4.47 -2.25 3.46
CA VAL A 57 -3.54 -2.18 4.59
C VAL A 57 -4.08 -1.26 5.66
N ASP A 58 -3.85 -1.64 6.90
CA ASP A 58 -4.08 -0.84 8.10
C ASP A 58 -2.95 -1.09 9.09
N ILE A 59 -2.49 -0.06 9.81
CA ILE A 59 -1.45 -0.17 10.83
C ILE A 59 -1.87 0.44 12.14
N GLU A 60 -1.44 -0.17 13.24
CA GLU A 60 -1.50 0.44 14.56
C GLU A 60 -0.12 0.87 15.02
N THR A 61 -0.07 2.02 15.69
CA THR A 61 1.20 2.67 16.06
C THR A 61 1.17 3.21 17.48
N THR A 62 2.34 3.42 18.08
CA THR A 62 2.46 4.05 19.41
C THR A 62 2.20 5.58 19.38
N GLY A 63 1.87 6.15 18.22
CA GLY A 63 1.57 7.56 18.02
C GLY A 63 1.68 8.00 16.57
N PHE A 64 1.58 9.28 16.28
CA PHE A 64 1.37 9.80 14.93
C PHE A 64 2.63 10.10 14.12
N SER A 65 3.80 10.18 14.77
CA SER A 65 5.06 10.57 14.12
C SER A 65 5.93 9.35 13.82
N PRO A 66 6.19 9.00 12.57
CA PRO A 66 7.02 7.84 12.23
C PRO A 66 8.50 8.01 12.62
N GLN A 67 8.93 9.23 12.99
CA GLN A 67 10.29 9.51 13.47
C GLN A 67 10.49 9.12 14.94
N THR A 68 9.42 9.17 15.75
CA THR A 68 9.48 8.99 17.20
C THR A 68 8.60 7.88 17.73
N ASN A 69 7.70 7.37 16.88
CA ASN A 69 6.78 6.30 17.24
C ASN A 69 7.02 5.04 16.42
N ASN A 70 6.51 3.92 16.89
CA ASN A 70 6.72 2.60 16.30
C ASN A 70 5.39 2.03 15.79
N ILE A 71 5.46 1.19 14.76
CA ILE A 71 4.36 0.31 14.39
C ILE A 71 4.27 -0.79 15.45
N ILE A 72 3.06 -1.10 15.88
CA ILE A 72 2.76 -2.18 16.84
C ILE A 72 1.91 -3.30 16.22
N GLU A 73 1.27 -3.03 15.08
CA GLU A 73 0.55 -4.03 14.29
C GLU A 73 0.54 -3.63 12.81
N ILE A 74 0.58 -4.62 11.93
CA ILE A 74 0.29 -4.48 10.50
C ILE A 74 -0.77 -5.52 10.14
N GLY A 75 -1.93 -5.06 9.68
CA GLY A 75 -2.97 -5.87 9.07
C GLY A 75 -3.05 -5.60 7.57
N ALA A 76 -3.16 -6.66 6.76
CA ALA A 76 -3.34 -6.50 5.33
C ALA A 76 -4.12 -7.65 4.69
N ILE A 77 -4.87 -7.33 3.64
CA ILE A 77 -5.64 -8.29 2.85
C ILE A 77 -5.33 -8.09 1.38
N LYS A 78 -4.88 -9.14 0.69
CA LYS A 78 -4.81 -9.17 -0.76
C LYS A 78 -6.17 -9.48 -1.36
N TYR A 79 -6.60 -8.65 -2.31
CA TYR A 79 -7.91 -8.73 -2.94
C TYR A 79 -7.80 -8.53 -4.44
N ARG A 80 -8.50 -9.36 -5.22
CA ARG A 80 -8.61 -9.24 -6.68
C ARG A 80 -9.92 -9.84 -7.16
N ASN A 81 -10.58 -9.15 -8.07
CA ASN A 81 -11.77 -9.64 -8.77
C ASN A 81 -12.85 -10.24 -7.84
N GLY A 82 -13.22 -9.52 -6.78
CA GLY A 82 -14.24 -9.95 -5.83
C GLY A 82 -13.78 -11.00 -4.81
N LYS A 83 -12.50 -11.39 -4.80
CA LYS A 83 -12.00 -12.47 -3.93
C LYS A 83 -10.84 -12.01 -3.07
N ILE A 84 -10.86 -12.45 -1.81
CA ILE A 84 -9.67 -12.39 -0.94
C ILE A 84 -8.74 -13.51 -1.40
N LEU A 85 -7.49 -13.13 -1.72
CA LEU A 85 -6.44 -14.05 -2.15
C LEU A 85 -5.62 -14.53 -0.96
N ASP A 86 -5.29 -13.62 -0.04
CA ASP A 86 -4.42 -13.90 1.09
C ASP A 86 -4.59 -12.82 2.18
N LYS A 87 -4.10 -13.11 3.40
CA LYS A 87 -4.13 -12.20 4.55
C LYS A 87 -2.78 -12.19 5.24
N PHE A 88 -2.40 -11.02 5.72
CA PHE A 88 -1.23 -10.80 6.54
C PHE A 88 -1.66 -10.09 7.83
N GLU A 89 -1.20 -10.58 8.95
CA GLU A 89 -1.44 -9.97 10.25
C GLU A 89 -0.24 -10.26 11.15
N SER A 90 0.33 -9.23 11.73
CA SER A 90 1.44 -9.37 12.65
C SER A 90 1.49 -8.23 13.65
N TYR A 91 1.53 -8.58 14.92
CA TYR A 91 2.04 -7.68 15.95
C TYR A 91 3.53 -7.41 15.74
N VAL A 92 3.98 -6.28 16.27
CA VAL A 92 5.40 -5.88 16.28
C VAL A 92 5.82 -5.62 17.71
N PHE A 93 6.98 -6.13 18.11
CA PHE A 93 7.53 -5.90 19.44
C PHE A 93 7.62 -4.41 19.75
N ALA A 94 7.07 -4.01 20.88
CA ALA A 94 7.23 -2.70 21.49
C ALA A 94 7.47 -2.85 22.99
N LYS A 95 8.42 -2.08 23.52
CA LYS A 95 8.77 -2.13 24.95
C LYS A 95 7.63 -1.60 25.82
N GLU A 96 7.00 -0.54 25.36
CA GLU A 96 5.89 0.13 26.04
C GLU A 96 4.91 0.64 25.02
N ILE A 97 3.62 0.57 25.34
CA ILE A 97 2.52 1.18 24.58
C ILE A 97 1.87 2.20 25.51
N PRO A 98 1.74 3.48 25.08
CA PRO A 98 1.05 4.49 25.86
C PRO A 98 -0.39 4.07 26.17
N GLU A 99 -0.86 4.26 27.40
CA GLU A 99 -2.22 3.89 27.84
C GLU A 99 -3.32 4.41 26.89
N LYS A 100 -3.17 5.65 26.44
CA LYS A 100 -4.08 6.24 25.46
C LYS A 100 -4.13 5.49 24.12
N ILE A 101 -3.02 4.89 23.70
CA ILE A 101 -2.98 4.06 22.48
C ILE A 101 -3.69 2.74 22.74
N THR A 102 -3.46 2.13 23.89
CA THR A 102 -4.18 0.91 24.32
C THR A 102 -5.70 1.15 24.36
N GLU A 103 -6.15 2.30 24.86
CA GLU A 103 -7.58 2.66 24.85
C GLU A 103 -8.17 2.76 23.44
N ILE A 104 -7.39 3.22 22.46
CA ILE A 104 -7.85 3.41 21.07
C ILE A 104 -7.78 2.12 20.27
N THR A 105 -6.66 1.37 20.39
CA THR A 105 -6.36 0.21 19.54
C THR A 105 -6.76 -1.12 20.18
N GLY A 106 -6.91 -1.14 21.51
CA GLY A 106 -7.08 -2.37 22.29
C GLY A 106 -5.78 -3.17 22.48
N ILE A 107 -4.66 -2.71 21.92
CA ILE A 107 -3.37 -3.40 21.99
C ILE A 107 -2.60 -2.92 23.22
N ASP A 108 -2.24 -3.82 24.10
CA ASP A 108 -1.42 -3.54 25.27
C ASP A 108 0.00 -4.11 25.17
N SER A 109 0.88 -3.69 26.07
CA SER A 109 2.29 -4.10 26.07
C SER A 109 2.49 -5.61 26.24
N SER A 110 1.55 -6.32 26.87
CA SER A 110 1.64 -7.78 27.07
C SER A 110 1.39 -8.55 25.77
N MET A 111 0.52 -8.02 24.91
CA MET A 111 0.19 -8.62 23.60
C MET A 111 1.39 -8.58 22.64
N VAL A 112 2.21 -7.54 22.73
CA VAL A 112 3.35 -7.32 21.82
C VAL A 112 4.70 -7.73 22.44
N ALA A 113 4.75 -8.12 23.71
CA ALA A 113 5.99 -8.43 24.43
C ALA A 113 6.84 -9.54 23.78
N ASN A 114 6.19 -10.51 23.14
CA ASN A 114 6.84 -11.62 22.44
C ASN A 114 6.67 -11.56 20.92
N ALA A 115 6.19 -10.43 20.40
CA ALA A 115 6.01 -10.24 18.97
C ALA A 115 7.36 -10.12 18.24
N PRO A 116 7.40 -10.39 16.92
CA PRO A 116 8.60 -10.23 16.12
C PRO A 116 9.09 -8.77 16.10
N MET A 117 10.39 -8.58 15.89
CA MET A 117 10.99 -7.27 15.68
C MET A 117 10.52 -6.67 14.35
N ILE A 118 10.49 -5.35 14.31
CA ILE A 118 9.97 -4.57 13.15
C ILE A 118 10.64 -4.93 11.83
N ASP A 119 11.96 -5.17 11.81
CA ASP A 119 12.70 -5.50 10.58
C ASP A 119 12.25 -6.83 9.97
N LYS A 120 11.93 -7.82 10.79
CA LYS A 120 11.38 -9.10 10.34
C LYS A 120 9.98 -8.90 9.76
N VAL A 121 9.09 -8.24 10.49
CA VAL A 121 7.70 -8.00 10.05
C VAL A 121 7.66 -7.20 8.73
N LEU A 122 8.50 -6.17 8.60
CA LEU A 122 8.57 -5.37 7.39
C LEU A 122 9.08 -6.16 6.17
N ARG A 123 10.03 -7.09 6.35
CA ARG A 123 10.47 -7.98 5.26
C ARG A 123 9.35 -8.90 4.80
N GLU A 124 8.66 -9.55 5.75
CA GLU A 124 7.54 -10.44 5.48
C GLU A 124 6.38 -9.68 4.83
N PHE A 125 6.05 -8.49 5.33
CA PHE A 125 5.03 -7.62 4.74
C PHE A 125 5.38 -7.19 3.31
N LYS A 126 6.64 -6.84 3.01
CA LYS A 126 7.06 -6.51 1.64
C LYS A 126 6.94 -7.68 0.68
N ILE A 127 7.28 -8.90 1.15
CA ILE A 127 7.07 -10.12 0.36
C ILE A 127 5.58 -10.34 0.11
N PHE A 128 4.74 -10.12 1.13
CA PHE A 128 3.30 -10.20 0.98
C PHE A 128 2.75 -9.12 0.03
N LEU A 129 3.21 -7.87 0.13
CA LEU A 129 2.71 -6.76 -0.68
C LEU A 129 3.04 -6.94 -2.16
N GLU A 130 4.25 -7.39 -2.51
CA GLU A 130 4.74 -7.51 -3.90
C GLU A 130 4.53 -6.21 -4.70
N ASP A 131 3.95 -6.33 -5.90
CA ASP A 131 3.61 -5.21 -6.78
C ASP A 131 2.12 -4.80 -6.71
N SER A 132 1.39 -5.28 -5.69
CA SER A 132 -0.01 -4.94 -5.47
C SER A 132 -0.21 -3.43 -5.29
N ILE A 133 -1.38 -2.93 -5.68
CA ILE A 133 -1.77 -1.56 -5.39
C ILE A 133 -2.03 -1.43 -3.89
N PHE A 134 -1.30 -0.55 -3.21
CA PHE A 134 -1.48 -0.25 -1.79
C PHE A 134 -2.76 0.56 -1.59
N LEU A 135 -3.69 0.06 -0.83
CA LEU A 135 -4.97 0.70 -0.56
C LEU A 135 -5.16 0.83 0.96
N ALA A 136 -5.47 2.05 1.45
CA ALA A 136 -5.78 2.29 2.84
C ALA A 136 -6.76 3.47 3.02
N HIS A 137 -7.35 3.58 4.21
CA HIS A 137 -8.17 4.72 4.57
C HIS A 137 -7.31 5.78 5.26
N ASN A 138 -7.04 6.91 4.58
CA ASN A 138 -5.99 7.87 4.88
C ASN A 138 -4.58 7.33 4.56
N ALA A 139 -4.45 6.68 3.43
CA ALA A 139 -3.27 5.92 2.99
C ALA A 139 -1.92 6.65 3.11
N ILE A 140 -1.91 7.99 3.12
CA ILE A 140 -0.69 8.79 3.32
C ILE A 140 -0.07 8.49 4.69
N PHE A 141 -0.89 8.28 5.73
CA PHE A 141 -0.40 7.93 7.05
C PHE A 141 0.30 6.58 7.04
N ASP A 142 -0.41 5.51 6.64
CA ASP A 142 0.10 4.14 6.66
C ASP A 142 1.32 3.97 5.76
N PHE A 143 1.22 4.45 4.52
CA PHE A 143 2.28 4.30 3.53
C PHE A 143 3.57 5.03 3.94
N ASN A 144 3.46 6.27 4.43
CA ASN A 144 4.60 7.04 4.88
C ASN A 144 5.20 6.48 6.18
N PHE A 145 4.35 5.98 7.10
CA PHE A 145 4.81 5.40 8.35
C PHE A 145 5.62 4.12 8.08
N ILE A 146 5.09 3.21 7.26
CA ILE A 146 5.81 2.00 6.85
C ILE A 146 7.11 2.35 6.12
N ASN A 147 7.09 3.29 5.18
CA ASN A 147 8.29 3.69 4.44
C ASN A 147 9.36 4.32 5.34
N ALA A 148 8.97 5.09 6.36
CA ALA A 148 9.92 5.63 7.32
C ALA A 148 10.57 4.52 8.16
N GLN A 149 9.80 3.52 8.61
CA GLN A 149 10.32 2.37 9.35
C GLN A 149 11.21 1.47 8.46
N LEU A 150 10.86 1.29 7.17
CA LEU A 150 11.71 0.60 6.19
C LEU A 150 13.06 1.30 6.03
N ALA A 151 13.06 2.63 5.91
CA ALA A 151 14.29 3.42 5.79
C ALA A 151 15.15 3.32 7.06
N GLN A 152 14.55 3.38 8.25
CA GLN A 152 15.26 3.24 9.52
C GLN A 152 15.90 1.85 9.68
N THR A 153 15.26 0.81 9.18
CA THR A 153 15.77 -0.58 9.20
C THR A 153 16.65 -0.92 8.00
N LYS A 154 16.97 0.07 7.14
CA LYS A 154 17.78 -0.10 5.91
C LYS A 154 17.19 -1.12 4.92
N ILE A 155 15.89 -1.30 4.94
CA ILE A 155 15.15 -2.09 3.96
C ILE A 155 14.68 -1.14 2.85
N PRO A 156 14.79 -1.51 1.56
CA PRO A 156 14.30 -0.65 0.47
C PRO A 156 12.83 -0.25 0.65
N ILE A 157 12.53 1.03 0.50
CA ILE A 157 11.17 1.59 0.63
C ILE A 157 10.21 1.00 -0.42
N MET A 158 8.92 1.06 -0.15
CA MET A 158 7.87 0.72 -1.10
C MET A 158 7.76 1.79 -2.18
N LYS A 159 7.47 1.36 -3.41
CA LYS A 159 7.20 2.23 -4.57
C LYS A 159 5.86 1.87 -5.22
N ASN A 160 5.03 1.15 -4.50
CA ASN A 160 3.73 0.69 -4.97
C ASN A 160 2.81 1.88 -5.28
N GLN A 161 1.93 1.68 -6.23
CA GLN A 161 0.82 2.59 -6.48
C GLN A 161 -0.06 2.68 -5.24
N VAL A 162 -0.51 3.89 -4.87
CA VAL A 162 -1.29 4.13 -3.66
C VAL A 162 -2.68 4.64 -4.01
N ILE A 163 -3.70 4.01 -3.45
CA ILE A 163 -5.07 4.49 -3.48
C ILE A 163 -5.53 4.81 -2.05
N CYS A 164 -6.00 6.05 -1.86
CA CYS A 164 -6.53 6.51 -0.60
C CYS A 164 -8.06 6.54 -0.66
N THR A 165 -8.73 5.64 0.07
CA THR A 165 -10.19 5.58 0.09
C THR A 165 -10.81 6.82 0.72
N LEU A 166 -10.15 7.44 1.72
CA LEU A 166 -10.60 8.72 2.30
C LEU A 166 -10.62 9.85 1.25
N ALA A 167 -9.58 9.94 0.41
CA ALA A 167 -9.54 10.93 -0.66
C ALA A 167 -10.59 10.66 -1.74
N LEU A 168 -10.83 9.37 -2.04
CA LEU A 168 -11.83 8.94 -3.01
C LEU A 168 -13.25 9.31 -2.54
N VAL A 169 -13.63 8.92 -1.33
CA VAL A 169 -14.99 9.19 -0.81
C VAL A 169 -15.27 10.67 -0.65
N ARG A 170 -14.27 11.48 -0.27
CA ARG A 170 -14.42 12.95 -0.21
C ARG A 170 -14.73 13.58 -1.57
N LYS A 171 -14.28 12.98 -2.67
CA LYS A 171 -14.54 13.45 -4.04
C LYS A 171 -15.86 12.94 -4.61
N THR A 172 -16.32 11.78 -4.17
CA THR A 172 -17.45 11.07 -4.81
C THR A 172 -18.73 11.10 -3.99
N ILE A 173 -18.64 11.28 -2.68
CA ILE A 173 -19.77 11.19 -1.75
C ILE A 173 -19.86 12.46 -0.92
N LYS A 174 -21.08 13.00 -0.76
CA LYS A 174 -21.38 14.07 0.20
C LYS A 174 -21.86 13.43 1.50
N ALA A 175 -21.01 13.41 2.51
CA ALA A 175 -21.33 12.90 3.85
C ALA A 175 -20.92 13.89 4.94
N GLN A 176 -21.50 13.75 6.12
CA GLN A 176 -21.17 14.60 7.27
C GLN A 176 -19.81 14.25 7.89
N LYS A 177 -19.44 12.97 7.82
CA LYS A 177 -18.18 12.41 8.31
C LYS A 177 -17.63 11.41 7.29
N TYR A 178 -16.32 11.17 7.31
CA TYR A 178 -15.63 10.29 6.37
C TYR A 178 -14.80 9.20 7.06
N GLY A 179 -14.98 8.98 8.38
CA GLY A 179 -14.37 7.83 9.07
C GLY A 179 -15.06 6.52 8.67
N LEU A 180 -14.33 5.40 8.73
CA LEU A 180 -14.82 4.08 8.28
C LEU A 180 -16.11 3.66 9.00
N GLU A 181 -16.19 3.84 10.31
CA GLU A 181 -17.38 3.53 11.11
C GLU A 181 -18.63 4.26 10.58
N PHE A 182 -18.51 5.57 10.33
CA PHE A 182 -19.61 6.36 9.79
C PHE A 182 -19.96 5.93 8.35
N LEU A 183 -18.95 5.70 7.50
CA LEU A 183 -19.16 5.32 6.11
C LEU A 183 -19.79 3.93 5.99
N ASN A 184 -19.43 3.01 6.86
CA ASN A 184 -20.03 1.67 6.89
C ASN A 184 -21.56 1.74 7.07
N GLY A 185 -22.03 2.49 8.05
CA GLY A 185 -23.45 2.71 8.24
C GLY A 185 -24.11 3.55 7.15
N PHE A 186 -23.41 4.59 6.63
CA PHE A 186 -23.94 5.48 5.59
C PHE A 186 -24.10 4.80 4.23
N LEU A 187 -23.21 3.86 3.91
CA LEU A 187 -23.20 3.12 2.63
C LEU A 187 -23.89 1.75 2.72
N ASP A 188 -24.44 1.40 3.90
CA ASP A 188 -25.07 0.10 4.17
C ASP A 188 -24.17 -1.08 3.77
N ILE A 189 -22.89 -1.00 4.16
CA ILE A 189 -21.89 -2.04 3.92
C ILE A 189 -21.97 -3.04 5.07
N ASN A 190 -22.37 -4.29 4.78
CA ASN A 190 -22.46 -5.39 5.74
C ASN A 190 -21.29 -6.35 5.62
#